data_e6b40e2898447de9d226a359e7e2404d
#
_entry.id   e6b40e2898447de9d226a359e7e2404d
#
_cell.length_a   1.000
_cell.length_b   1.000
_cell.length_c   1.000
_cell.angle_alpha   90.00
_cell.angle_beta   90.00
_cell.angle_gamma   90.00
#
_symmetry.space_group_name_H-M   'P 1'
#
loop_
_entity.id
_entity.type
_entity.pdbx_description
1 polymer ?
#
loop_
_entity_poly.entity_id
_entity_poly.type
_entity_poly.pdbx_seq_one_letter_code
_entity_poly.pdbx_strand_id
1 'polypeptide(L)'
;MNIFGWTKTELADALRAEGIPRFRADQIIRWMYQRGAVSFDVMDNLPKVLRAQLAERFSIERPQVGARLTSADGATIKLLYAFADGQTAETVLMRHPYGNSVCVSTQAGCRMGCAFCASTLHGLARNLTVGEIAAQVIGMADYLRQEGARIDTIVVMGSGEPMENYDNVIGALRLLHAEETIGLSYRGMTLSTSGIVPGILRLAEEGLPISLSISLHAPTEELRSSLMPVNRMYPMAEVLRAAELYAAQTKRRVTYEYILIRDVNDGVREAEQLARLLRGQLASVNLIPINPVDERHLFRPPRETVLRFQRILEAHHVTATVRREMGTDIQAACGQLRSRLMEAGL
;
A
#
# COMPACT_ATOMS: atom_id res chain seq x y z
N MET A 1 -13.64 24.37 1.80
CA MET A 1 -13.64 23.07 1.08
C MET A 1 -12.20 22.59 1.02
N ASN A 2 -11.90 21.38 1.53
CA ASN A 2 -10.53 20.85 1.48
C ASN A 2 -10.18 20.39 0.05
N ILE A 3 -9.09 20.95 -0.50
CA ILE A 3 -8.60 20.65 -1.85
C ILE A 3 -7.42 19.65 -1.85
N PHE A 4 -6.97 19.21 -0.69
CA PHE A 4 -5.93 18.19 -0.62
C PHE A 4 -6.49 16.82 -1.09
N GLY A 5 -5.86 16.23 -2.07
CA GLY A 5 -6.35 15.03 -2.76
C GLY A 5 -7.00 15.33 -4.11
N TRP A 6 -7.21 16.58 -4.46
CA TRP A 6 -7.73 16.93 -5.77
C TRP A 6 -6.64 16.87 -6.85
N THR A 7 -7.06 16.48 -8.04
CA THR A 7 -6.25 16.59 -9.24
C THR A 7 -6.15 18.04 -9.71
N LYS A 8 -5.15 18.32 -10.55
CA LYS A 8 -5.03 19.65 -11.18
C LYS A 8 -6.30 20.03 -11.96
N THR A 9 -6.95 19.09 -12.61
CA THR A 9 -8.18 19.34 -13.37
C THR A 9 -9.33 19.74 -12.47
N GLU A 10 -9.59 19.00 -11.40
CA GLU A 10 -10.63 19.30 -10.41
C GLU A 10 -10.42 20.70 -9.79
N LEU A 11 -9.19 20.98 -9.39
CA LEU A 11 -8.86 22.30 -8.84
C LEU A 11 -9.03 23.41 -9.89
N ALA A 12 -8.59 23.19 -11.12
CA ALA A 12 -8.73 24.17 -12.20
C ALA A 12 -10.20 24.50 -12.52
N ASP A 13 -11.08 23.50 -12.46
CA ASP A 13 -12.52 23.69 -12.70
C ASP A 13 -13.19 24.44 -11.53
N ALA A 14 -12.81 24.14 -10.29
CA ALA A 14 -13.28 24.87 -9.11
C ALA A 14 -12.79 26.34 -9.11
N LEU A 15 -11.51 26.58 -9.45
CA LEU A 15 -10.97 27.94 -9.56
C LEU A 15 -11.68 28.74 -10.66
N ARG A 16 -12.01 28.12 -11.79
CA ARG A 16 -12.77 28.76 -12.86
C ARG A 16 -14.16 29.19 -12.39
N ALA A 17 -14.83 28.41 -11.57
CA ALA A 17 -16.14 28.78 -11.00
C ALA A 17 -16.06 30.01 -10.08
N GLU A 18 -14.91 30.24 -9.47
CA GLU A 18 -14.62 31.45 -8.64
C GLU A 18 -14.00 32.62 -9.46
N GLY A 19 -13.96 32.52 -10.79
CA GLY A 19 -13.36 33.55 -11.65
C GLY A 19 -11.83 33.58 -11.64
N ILE A 20 -11.18 32.54 -11.10
CA ILE A 20 -9.72 32.46 -11.00
C ILE A 20 -9.17 31.72 -12.21
N PRO A 21 -8.10 32.22 -12.86
CA PRO A 21 -7.51 31.58 -14.04
C PRO A 21 -7.03 30.15 -13.77
N ARG A 22 -7.35 29.22 -14.68
CA ARG A 22 -7.05 27.77 -14.57
C ARG A 22 -5.57 27.47 -14.32
N PHE A 23 -4.64 28.25 -14.88
CA PHE A 23 -3.21 28.01 -14.70
C PHE A 23 -2.75 28.13 -13.23
N ARG A 24 -3.52 28.80 -12.37
CA ARG A 24 -3.24 28.87 -10.94
C ARG A 24 -3.32 27.52 -10.24
N ALA A 25 -4.10 26.58 -10.79
CA ALA A 25 -4.17 25.22 -10.27
C ALA A 25 -2.79 24.52 -10.26
N ASP A 26 -2.00 24.66 -11.34
CA ASP A 26 -0.65 24.09 -11.39
C ASP A 26 0.27 24.66 -10.31
N GLN A 27 0.19 25.98 -10.08
CA GLN A 27 0.98 26.64 -9.04
C GLN A 27 0.60 26.11 -7.64
N ILE A 28 -0.69 26.05 -7.34
CA ILE A 28 -1.20 25.58 -6.04
C ILE A 28 -0.85 24.11 -5.81
N ILE A 29 -1.07 23.24 -6.80
CA ILE A 29 -0.73 21.80 -6.71
C ILE A 29 0.76 21.60 -6.42
N ARG A 30 1.66 22.31 -7.15
CA ARG A 30 3.11 22.22 -6.89
C ARG A 30 3.48 22.70 -5.49
N TRP A 31 2.83 23.73 -4.98
CA TRP A 31 3.02 24.16 -3.61
C TRP A 31 2.60 23.10 -2.60
N MET A 32 1.41 22.50 -2.79
CA MET A 32 0.90 21.47 -1.87
C MET A 32 1.77 20.21 -1.84
N TYR A 33 2.16 19.71 -3.01
CA TYR A 33 2.79 18.38 -3.10
C TYR A 33 4.32 18.41 -3.19
N GLN A 34 4.89 19.38 -3.90
CA GLN A 34 6.36 19.46 -4.05
C GLN A 34 7.02 20.25 -2.93
N ARG A 35 6.35 21.27 -2.39
CA ARG A 35 6.91 22.15 -1.35
C ARG A 35 6.30 21.94 0.04
N GLY A 36 5.28 21.08 0.14
CA GLY A 36 4.67 20.74 1.41
C GLY A 36 3.77 21.79 2.03
N ALA A 37 3.29 22.81 1.25
CA ALA A 37 2.43 23.86 1.75
C ALA A 37 1.13 23.31 2.35
N VAL A 38 0.78 23.81 3.53
CA VAL A 38 -0.48 23.53 4.23
C VAL A 38 -1.35 24.80 4.39
N SER A 39 -0.93 25.91 3.81
CA SER A 39 -1.62 27.20 3.80
C SER A 39 -1.34 27.95 2.51
N PHE A 40 -2.29 28.73 2.03
CA PHE A 40 -2.08 29.61 0.87
C PHE A 40 -1.11 30.78 1.17
N ASP A 41 -0.94 31.14 2.43
CA ASP A 41 -0.11 32.28 2.83
C ASP A 41 1.36 32.11 2.46
N VAL A 42 1.87 30.90 2.43
CA VAL A 42 3.25 30.60 2.07
C VAL A 42 3.50 30.56 0.55
N MET A 43 2.46 30.66 -0.28
CA MET A 43 2.54 30.58 -1.74
C MET A 43 2.92 31.97 -2.34
N ASP A 44 4.19 32.32 -2.22
CA ASP A 44 4.71 33.67 -2.53
C ASP A 44 4.55 34.09 -4.00
N ASN A 45 4.46 33.15 -4.93
CA ASN A 45 4.20 33.37 -6.35
C ASN A 45 2.72 33.62 -6.68
N LEU A 46 1.82 33.63 -5.68
CA LEU A 46 0.43 34.02 -5.79
C LEU A 46 0.25 35.46 -5.22
N PRO A 47 -0.53 36.33 -5.89
CA PRO A 47 -0.87 37.66 -5.34
C PRO A 47 -1.51 37.58 -3.94
N LYS A 48 -1.18 38.48 -3.04
CA LYS A 48 -1.72 38.47 -1.65
C LYS A 48 -3.26 38.43 -1.62
N VAL A 49 -3.91 39.24 -2.49
CA VAL A 49 -5.38 39.27 -2.60
C VAL A 49 -5.94 37.90 -2.99
N LEU A 50 -5.29 37.23 -3.94
CA LEU A 50 -5.71 35.87 -4.37
C LEU A 50 -5.53 34.85 -3.24
N ARG A 51 -4.44 34.93 -2.46
CA ARG A 51 -4.23 34.04 -1.31
C ARG A 51 -5.33 34.16 -0.27
N ALA A 52 -5.73 35.39 0.05
CA ALA A 52 -6.86 35.64 0.95
C ALA A 52 -8.18 35.10 0.39
N GLN A 53 -8.49 35.39 -0.89
CA GLN A 53 -9.68 34.87 -1.57
C GLN A 53 -9.71 33.30 -1.56
N LEU A 54 -8.58 32.66 -1.81
CA LEU A 54 -8.49 31.20 -1.76
C LEU A 54 -8.74 30.65 -0.35
N ALA A 55 -8.17 31.29 0.69
CA ALA A 55 -8.33 30.88 2.08
C ALA A 55 -9.78 30.98 2.59
N GLU A 56 -10.60 31.90 2.03
CA GLU A 56 -12.03 32.02 2.36
C GLU A 56 -12.86 30.84 1.82
N ARG A 57 -12.45 30.24 0.70
CA ARG A 57 -13.21 29.23 -0.03
C ARG A 57 -12.66 27.81 0.14
N PHE A 58 -11.34 27.71 0.27
CA PHE A 58 -10.62 26.44 0.26
C PHE A 58 -9.72 26.29 1.48
N SER A 59 -9.50 25.05 1.89
CA SER A 59 -8.49 24.67 2.88
C SER A 59 -7.54 23.62 2.31
N ILE A 60 -6.36 23.49 2.93
CA ILE A 60 -5.36 22.47 2.63
C ILE A 60 -5.16 21.68 3.92
N GLU A 61 -6.03 20.70 4.16
CA GLU A 61 -6.01 19.92 5.39
C GLU A 61 -5.40 18.55 5.12
N ARG A 62 -4.43 18.18 5.93
CA ARG A 62 -3.81 16.87 5.94
C ARG A 62 -4.09 16.16 7.26
N PRO A 63 -4.17 14.83 7.27
CA PRO A 63 -4.22 14.06 8.50
C PRO A 63 -3.02 14.41 9.41
N GLN A 64 -3.25 14.43 10.71
CA GLN A 64 -2.21 14.71 11.69
C GLN A 64 -1.39 13.45 11.95
N VAL A 65 -0.09 13.61 12.20
CA VAL A 65 0.77 12.53 12.69
C VAL A 65 0.58 12.44 14.20
N GLY A 66 -0.12 11.40 14.64
CA GLY A 66 -0.38 11.14 16.08
C GLY A 66 0.79 10.45 16.78
N ALA A 67 1.54 9.60 16.05
CA ALA A 67 2.72 8.93 16.61
C ALA A 67 3.76 8.64 15.54
N ARG A 68 5.03 8.59 15.95
CA ARG A 68 6.18 8.18 15.13
C ARG A 68 7.03 7.19 15.88
N LEU A 69 7.31 6.05 15.24
CA LEU A 69 8.25 5.05 15.73
C LEU A 69 9.39 4.86 14.72
N THR A 70 10.59 4.67 15.21
CA THR A 70 11.78 4.41 14.38
C THR A 70 12.43 3.12 14.86
N SER A 71 12.74 2.20 13.96
CA SER A 71 13.45 0.95 14.28
C SER A 71 14.84 1.23 14.85
N ALA A 72 15.36 0.29 15.63
CA ALA A 72 16.66 0.43 16.29
C ALA A 72 17.81 0.68 15.30
N ASP A 73 17.72 0.14 14.08
CA ASP A 73 18.69 0.34 13.00
C ASP A 73 18.45 1.63 12.18
N GLY A 74 17.37 2.39 12.48
CA GLY A 74 16.99 3.59 11.73
C GLY A 74 16.46 3.33 10.31
N ALA A 75 16.40 2.08 9.87
CA ALA A 75 16.03 1.72 8.51
C ALA A 75 14.52 1.75 8.26
N THR A 76 13.71 1.71 9.32
CA THR A 76 12.25 1.71 9.22
C THR A 76 11.64 2.80 10.10
N ILE A 77 10.72 3.57 9.52
CA ILE A 77 9.95 4.58 10.27
C ILE A 77 8.48 4.30 10.05
N LYS A 78 7.73 4.17 11.14
CA LYS A 78 6.28 4.03 11.14
C LYS A 78 5.63 5.32 11.63
N LEU A 79 4.69 5.85 10.85
CA LEU A 79 3.82 6.95 11.26
C LEU A 79 2.41 6.43 11.46
N LEU A 80 1.76 6.90 12.52
CA LEU A 80 0.33 6.75 12.72
C LEU A 80 -0.35 8.07 12.36
N TYR A 81 -1.21 8.04 11.37
CA TYR A 81 -2.04 9.19 10.99
C TYR A 81 -3.39 9.13 11.71
N ALA A 82 -3.81 10.27 12.25
CA ALA A 82 -5.15 10.48 12.81
C ALA A 82 -5.97 11.33 11.83
N PHE A 83 -7.17 10.87 11.51
CA PHE A 83 -8.12 11.55 10.64
C PHE A 83 -9.14 12.36 11.44
N ALA A 84 -9.84 13.28 10.79
CA ALA A 84 -10.79 14.18 11.45
C ALA A 84 -11.96 13.48 12.15
N ASP A 85 -12.29 12.26 11.75
CA ASP A 85 -13.32 11.41 12.34
C ASP A 85 -12.82 10.50 13.47
N GLY A 86 -11.57 10.67 13.90
CA GLY A 86 -10.93 9.86 14.94
C GLY A 86 -10.42 8.49 14.46
N GLN A 87 -10.61 8.12 13.19
CA GLN A 87 -10.01 6.92 12.64
C GLN A 87 -8.51 7.13 12.42
N THR A 88 -7.78 6.02 12.33
CA THR A 88 -6.32 6.07 12.17
C THR A 88 -5.85 5.11 11.06
N ALA A 89 -4.69 5.40 10.49
CA ALA A 89 -3.98 4.49 9.60
C ALA A 89 -2.46 4.58 9.81
N GLU A 90 -1.79 3.45 9.68
CA GLU A 90 -0.33 3.37 9.78
C GLU A 90 0.30 3.37 8.39
N THR A 91 1.45 4.04 8.29
CA THR A 91 2.29 4.14 7.09
C THR A 91 3.72 3.85 7.47
N VAL A 92 4.44 3.13 6.62
CA VAL A 92 5.81 2.70 6.93
C VAL A 92 6.76 3.15 5.82
N LEU A 93 7.80 3.89 6.19
CA LEU A 93 8.97 4.14 5.35
C LEU A 93 10.00 3.04 5.61
N MET A 94 10.50 2.45 4.55
CA MET A 94 11.56 1.44 4.56
C MET A 94 12.74 1.92 3.71
N ARG A 95 13.94 1.95 4.29
CA ARG A 95 15.17 2.33 3.60
C ARG A 95 15.88 1.08 3.11
N HIS A 96 15.97 0.95 1.82
CA HIS A 96 16.68 -0.16 1.17
C HIS A 96 17.96 0.34 0.51
N PRO A 97 18.95 -0.53 0.21
CA PRO A 97 20.12 -0.15 -0.57
C PRO A 97 19.79 0.40 -1.98
N TYR A 98 18.61 0.05 -2.50
CA TYR A 98 18.14 0.47 -3.83
C TYR A 98 17.18 1.67 -3.79
N GLY A 99 16.90 2.24 -2.60
CA GLY A 99 16.05 3.41 -2.45
C GLY A 99 15.03 3.32 -1.31
N ASN A 100 14.22 4.36 -1.17
CA ASN A 100 13.22 4.50 -0.12
C ASN A 100 11.85 4.02 -0.61
N SER A 101 11.25 3.08 0.12
CA SER A 101 9.94 2.51 -0.15
C SER A 101 8.92 2.94 0.90
N VAL A 102 7.73 3.35 0.49
CA VAL A 102 6.64 3.69 1.41
C VAL A 102 5.51 2.68 1.29
N CYS A 103 5.17 2.04 2.40
CA CYS A 103 4.01 1.17 2.53
C CYS A 103 2.81 2.00 3.01
N VAL A 104 1.71 1.98 2.26
CA VAL A 104 0.51 2.78 2.53
C VAL A 104 -0.70 1.91 2.83
N SER A 105 -1.55 2.42 3.72
CA SER A 105 -2.85 1.86 4.06
C SER A 105 -3.94 2.45 3.15
N THR A 106 -4.98 1.67 2.87
CA THR A 106 -6.10 2.05 2.00
C THR A 106 -7.43 2.14 2.74
N GLN A 107 -7.48 1.59 3.93
CA GLN A 107 -8.67 1.55 4.78
C GLN A 107 -8.28 1.75 6.25
N ALA A 108 -9.17 2.29 7.05
CA ALA A 108 -9.10 2.23 8.50
C ALA A 108 -9.64 0.86 8.95
N GLY A 109 -8.73 -0.05 9.29
CA GLY A 109 -9.03 -1.46 9.51
C GLY A 109 -9.17 -2.26 8.20
N CYS A 110 -9.63 -3.53 8.31
CA CYS A 110 -9.80 -4.42 7.15
C CYS A 110 -10.82 -5.52 7.49
N ARG A 111 -11.76 -5.81 6.59
CA ARG A 111 -12.76 -6.86 6.80
C ARG A 111 -12.43 -8.22 6.19
N MET A 112 -11.27 -8.39 5.58
CA MET A 112 -10.90 -9.65 4.89
C MET A 112 -10.77 -10.84 5.82
N GLY A 113 -10.54 -10.62 7.13
CA GLY A 113 -10.53 -11.68 8.14
C GLY A 113 -9.34 -12.64 8.06
N CYS A 114 -8.24 -12.25 7.39
CA CYS A 114 -7.05 -13.11 7.27
C CYS A 114 -6.52 -13.52 8.64
N ALA A 115 -6.33 -14.84 8.86
CA ALA A 115 -5.98 -15.42 10.14
C ALA A 115 -4.63 -14.95 10.72
N PHE A 116 -3.75 -14.43 9.87
CA PHE A 116 -2.39 -14.01 10.21
C PHE A 116 -2.22 -12.49 10.34
N CYS A 117 -3.26 -11.67 10.10
CA CYS A 117 -3.13 -10.22 9.96
C CYS A 117 -3.76 -9.46 11.12
N ALA A 118 -3.01 -8.53 11.71
CA ALA A 118 -3.48 -7.67 12.78
C ALA A 118 -4.52 -6.63 12.32
N SER A 119 -4.44 -6.16 11.06
CA SER A 119 -5.38 -5.17 10.51
C SER A 119 -6.84 -5.66 10.50
N THR A 120 -7.07 -6.97 10.62
CA THR A 120 -8.42 -7.57 10.61
C THR A 120 -9.01 -7.76 12.00
N LEU A 121 -8.27 -7.47 13.08
CA LEU A 121 -8.68 -7.73 14.47
C LEU A 121 -9.95 -6.96 14.86
N HIS A 122 -10.13 -5.76 14.30
CA HIS A 122 -11.23 -4.86 14.63
C HIS A 122 -12.19 -4.60 13.47
N GLY A 123 -12.04 -5.37 12.38
CA GLY A 123 -12.85 -5.18 11.17
C GLY A 123 -12.51 -3.90 10.41
N LEU A 124 -13.41 -3.50 9.53
CA LEU A 124 -13.33 -2.31 8.70
C LEU A 124 -14.17 -1.19 9.30
N ALA A 125 -13.56 -0.03 9.56
CA ALA A 125 -14.29 1.19 9.90
C ALA A 125 -14.77 1.91 8.63
N ARG A 126 -13.84 2.27 7.73
CA ARG A 126 -14.15 2.90 6.44
C ARG A 126 -13.00 2.85 5.43
N ASN A 127 -13.32 3.17 4.21
CA ASN A 127 -12.35 3.46 3.16
C ASN A 127 -11.63 4.79 3.42
N LEU A 128 -10.35 4.87 3.06
CA LEU A 128 -9.61 6.13 3.00
C LEU A 128 -9.88 6.83 1.66
N THR A 129 -9.95 8.15 1.70
CA THR A 129 -10.11 9.00 0.51
C THR A 129 -8.79 9.12 -0.27
N VAL A 130 -8.85 9.62 -1.51
CA VAL A 130 -7.68 9.96 -2.33
C VAL A 130 -6.68 10.80 -1.54
N GLY A 131 -7.16 11.86 -0.87
CA GLY A 131 -6.33 12.77 -0.07
C GLY A 131 -5.67 12.07 1.12
N GLU A 132 -6.40 11.22 1.85
CA GLU A 132 -5.87 10.49 3.00
C GLU A 132 -4.82 9.44 2.60
N ILE A 133 -4.99 8.76 1.45
CA ILE A 133 -3.98 7.86 0.91
C ILE A 133 -2.74 8.63 0.45
N ALA A 134 -2.93 9.72 -0.30
CA ALA A 134 -1.83 10.57 -0.78
C ALA A 134 -1.07 11.23 0.38
N ALA A 135 -1.77 11.67 1.44
CA ALA A 135 -1.15 12.30 2.60
C ALA A 135 -0.11 11.42 3.30
N GLN A 136 -0.32 10.11 3.32
CA GLN A 136 0.64 9.15 3.88
C GLN A 136 1.98 9.23 3.13
N VAL A 137 1.92 9.29 1.80
CA VAL A 137 3.11 9.37 0.94
C VAL A 137 3.76 10.76 1.05
N ILE A 138 2.96 11.82 1.01
CA ILE A 138 3.46 13.20 1.07
C ILE A 138 4.12 13.49 2.42
N GLY A 139 3.56 12.99 3.53
CA GLY A 139 4.18 13.13 4.85
C GLY A 139 5.57 12.46 4.93
N MET A 140 5.72 11.27 4.31
CA MET A 140 7.04 10.61 4.21
C MET A 140 7.96 11.35 3.22
N ALA A 141 7.43 11.94 2.15
CA ALA A 141 8.22 12.76 1.23
C ALA A 141 8.74 14.03 1.91
N ASP A 142 7.90 14.69 2.73
CA ASP A 142 8.30 15.87 3.51
C ASP A 142 9.40 15.53 4.53
N TYR A 143 9.29 14.36 5.16
CA TYR A 143 10.33 13.84 6.05
C TYR A 143 11.65 13.60 5.32
N LEU A 144 11.63 12.87 4.21
CA LEU A 144 12.83 12.56 3.43
C LEU A 144 13.48 13.80 2.81
N ARG A 145 12.69 14.81 2.45
CA ARG A 145 13.19 16.08 1.89
C ARG A 145 14.12 16.80 2.86
N GLN A 146 13.89 16.73 4.17
CA GLN A 146 14.76 17.31 5.19
C GLN A 146 16.15 16.65 5.20
N GLU A 147 16.25 15.42 4.70
CA GLU A 147 17.49 14.66 4.57
C GLU A 147 18.10 14.73 3.14
N GLY A 148 17.50 15.51 2.23
CA GLY A 148 17.90 15.56 0.82
C GLY A 148 17.58 14.27 0.05
N ALA A 149 16.70 13.42 0.57
CA ALA A 149 16.28 12.14 -0.02
C ALA A 149 14.87 12.22 -0.62
N ARG A 150 14.49 11.19 -1.37
CA ARG A 150 13.17 11.08 -2.02
C ARG A 150 12.56 9.69 -1.85
N ILE A 151 11.30 9.57 -2.21
CA ILE A 151 10.62 8.29 -2.35
C ILE A 151 10.93 7.71 -3.73
N ASP A 152 11.33 6.45 -3.78
CA ASP A 152 11.61 5.72 -5.02
C ASP A 152 10.48 4.75 -5.38
N THR A 153 9.83 4.14 -4.38
CA THR A 153 8.74 3.19 -4.60
C THR A 153 7.61 3.33 -3.57
N ILE A 154 6.40 2.91 -3.98
CA ILE A 154 5.23 2.78 -3.11
C ILE A 154 4.75 1.33 -3.16
N VAL A 155 4.42 0.76 -2.01
CA VAL A 155 3.73 -0.53 -1.90
C VAL A 155 2.39 -0.34 -1.18
N VAL A 156 1.30 -0.68 -1.85
CA VAL A 156 -0.05 -0.64 -1.28
C VAL A 156 -0.29 -1.99 -0.58
N MET A 157 0.31 -2.12 0.61
CA MET A 157 0.35 -3.35 1.41
C MET A 157 0.12 -3.08 2.91
N GLY A 158 -0.38 -1.89 3.26
CA GLY A 158 -0.74 -1.51 4.62
C GLY A 158 -2.10 -2.09 5.03
N SER A 159 -2.78 -1.40 5.93
CA SER A 159 -4.12 -1.79 6.38
C SER A 159 -5.15 -1.59 5.26
N GLY A 160 -6.00 -2.61 5.06
CA GLY A 160 -7.10 -2.57 4.09
C GLY A 160 -6.90 -3.45 2.86
N GLU A 161 -8.00 -3.66 2.14
CA GLU A 161 -8.03 -4.31 0.82
C GLU A 161 -8.21 -3.24 -0.26
N PRO A 162 -7.20 -2.98 -1.09
CA PRO A 162 -7.25 -1.89 -2.06
C PRO A 162 -8.34 -2.06 -3.12
N MET A 163 -8.71 -3.30 -3.47
CA MET A 163 -9.75 -3.54 -4.46
C MET A 163 -11.16 -3.23 -3.93
N GLU A 164 -11.36 -3.16 -2.61
CA GLU A 164 -12.61 -2.66 -2.01
C GLU A 164 -12.67 -1.13 -1.96
N ASN A 165 -11.54 -0.48 -2.09
CA ASN A 165 -11.42 0.98 -2.15
C ASN A 165 -10.84 1.45 -3.50
N TYR A 166 -11.19 0.75 -4.57
CA TYR A 166 -10.52 0.80 -5.86
C TYR A 166 -10.37 2.22 -6.40
N ASP A 167 -11.47 2.98 -6.48
CA ASP A 167 -11.46 4.31 -7.11
C ASP A 167 -10.57 5.30 -6.36
N ASN A 168 -10.61 5.30 -5.03
CA ASN A 168 -9.73 6.15 -4.22
C ASN A 168 -8.27 5.72 -4.33
N VAL A 169 -7.99 4.42 -4.36
CA VAL A 169 -6.61 3.91 -4.49
C VAL A 169 -6.03 4.29 -5.85
N ILE A 170 -6.73 4.00 -6.94
CA ILE A 170 -6.27 4.36 -8.29
C ILE A 170 -6.17 5.88 -8.45
N GLY A 171 -7.13 6.62 -7.91
CA GLY A 171 -7.09 8.09 -7.88
C GLY A 171 -5.84 8.62 -7.17
N ALA A 172 -5.49 8.05 -6.01
CA ALA A 172 -4.29 8.43 -5.27
C ALA A 172 -3.00 8.08 -6.03
N LEU A 173 -2.92 6.89 -6.66
CA LEU A 173 -1.75 6.49 -7.45
C LEU A 173 -1.58 7.38 -8.70
N ARG A 174 -2.68 7.77 -9.37
CA ARG A 174 -2.65 8.74 -10.48
C ARG A 174 -2.20 10.12 -10.02
N LEU A 175 -2.71 10.58 -8.88
CA LEU A 175 -2.31 11.86 -8.28
C LEU A 175 -0.82 11.88 -7.95
N LEU A 176 -0.29 10.81 -7.33
CA LEU A 176 1.13 10.70 -6.97
C LEU A 176 2.04 10.51 -8.20
N HIS A 177 1.51 10.02 -9.32
CA HIS A 177 2.22 9.90 -10.59
C HIS A 177 2.35 11.24 -11.32
N ALA A 178 1.38 12.14 -11.16
CA ALA A 178 1.35 13.41 -11.87
C ALA A 178 2.63 14.23 -11.66
N GLU A 179 3.18 14.82 -12.72
CA GLU A 179 4.44 15.57 -12.70
C GLU A 179 4.40 16.76 -11.74
N GLU A 180 3.25 17.41 -11.64
CA GLU A 180 3.02 18.52 -10.74
C GLU A 180 2.92 18.13 -9.25
N THR A 181 2.93 16.85 -8.92
CA THR A 181 2.96 16.31 -7.56
C THR A 181 4.35 15.76 -7.22
N ILE A 182 4.52 14.50 -6.89
CA ILE A 182 5.85 13.91 -6.64
C ILE A 182 6.44 13.21 -7.87
N GLY A 183 5.66 13.03 -8.94
CA GLY A 183 6.13 12.48 -10.21
C GLY A 183 6.57 11.02 -10.13
N LEU A 184 5.99 10.21 -9.23
CA LEU A 184 6.42 8.84 -9.04
C LEU A 184 6.02 7.96 -10.24
N SER A 185 6.98 7.20 -10.78
CA SER A 185 6.70 6.29 -11.87
C SER A 185 5.74 5.17 -11.44
N TYR A 186 4.75 4.82 -12.26
CA TYR A 186 3.90 3.65 -12.03
C TYR A 186 4.71 2.35 -11.87
N ARG A 187 5.87 2.24 -12.49
CA ARG A 187 6.77 1.07 -12.33
C ARG A 187 7.35 0.95 -10.91
N GLY A 188 7.39 2.04 -10.17
CA GLY A 188 7.73 2.07 -8.75
C GLY A 188 6.55 1.84 -7.82
N MET A 189 5.35 1.54 -8.34
CA MET A 189 4.16 1.31 -7.56
C MET A 189 3.76 -0.16 -7.61
N THR A 190 3.55 -0.75 -6.44
CA THR A 190 3.04 -2.13 -6.29
C THR A 190 1.69 -2.09 -5.58
N LEU A 191 0.70 -2.73 -6.14
CA LEU A 191 -0.61 -2.91 -5.53
C LEU A 191 -0.80 -4.38 -5.16
N SER A 192 -1.11 -4.65 -3.88
CA SER A 192 -1.34 -6.00 -3.38
C SER A 192 -2.80 -6.20 -3.02
N THR A 193 -3.38 -7.33 -3.43
CA THR A 193 -4.77 -7.69 -3.12
C THR A 193 -4.87 -9.09 -2.54
N SER A 194 -5.89 -9.30 -1.73
CA SER A 194 -6.27 -10.63 -1.24
C SER A 194 -6.89 -11.54 -2.34
N GLY A 195 -7.12 -10.98 -3.54
CA GLY A 195 -7.63 -11.73 -4.68
C GLY A 195 -9.09 -11.41 -5.03
N ILE A 196 -9.51 -10.15 -4.90
CA ILE A 196 -10.83 -9.69 -5.37
C ILE A 196 -10.82 -9.64 -6.90
N VAL A 197 -11.35 -10.69 -7.53
CA VAL A 197 -11.30 -10.92 -8.98
C VAL A 197 -11.80 -9.75 -9.81
N PRO A 198 -12.97 -9.13 -9.54
CA PRO A 198 -13.43 -7.98 -10.31
C PRO A 198 -12.43 -6.80 -10.31
N GLY A 199 -11.78 -6.56 -9.16
CA GLY A 199 -10.76 -5.51 -9.05
C GLY A 199 -9.49 -5.81 -9.86
N ILE A 200 -9.05 -7.07 -9.91
CA ILE A 200 -7.90 -7.50 -10.71
C ILE A 200 -8.19 -7.30 -12.20
N LEU A 201 -9.38 -7.71 -12.68
CA LEU A 201 -9.79 -7.55 -14.07
C LEU A 201 -9.89 -6.07 -14.46
N ARG A 202 -10.50 -5.26 -13.60
CA ARG A 202 -10.57 -3.80 -13.80
C ARG A 202 -9.18 -3.16 -13.89
N LEU A 203 -8.25 -3.57 -13.03
CA LEU A 203 -6.86 -3.07 -13.07
C LEU A 203 -6.15 -3.45 -14.37
N ALA A 204 -6.45 -4.62 -14.94
CA ALA A 204 -5.90 -5.03 -16.23
C ALA A 204 -6.37 -4.10 -17.36
N GLU A 205 -7.63 -3.65 -17.32
CA GLU A 205 -8.23 -2.72 -18.31
C GLU A 205 -7.68 -1.29 -18.18
N GLU A 206 -7.25 -0.86 -17.00
CA GLU A 206 -6.69 0.48 -16.77
C GLU A 206 -5.42 0.77 -17.59
N GLY A 207 -4.70 -0.26 -18.01
CA GLY A 207 -3.45 -0.13 -18.78
C GLY A 207 -2.30 0.53 -18.01
N LEU A 208 -2.43 0.67 -16.69
CA LEU A 208 -1.40 1.27 -15.85
C LEU A 208 -0.25 0.28 -15.63
N PRO A 209 1.02 0.66 -15.84
CA PRO A 209 2.16 -0.24 -15.67
C PRO A 209 2.55 -0.40 -14.17
N ILE A 210 1.56 -0.66 -13.32
CA ILE A 210 1.71 -0.95 -11.88
C ILE A 210 2.13 -2.40 -11.71
N SER A 211 2.85 -2.75 -10.66
CA SER A 211 3.14 -4.14 -10.30
C SER A 211 1.98 -4.69 -9.47
N LEU A 212 1.45 -5.85 -9.86
CA LEU A 212 0.40 -6.54 -9.12
C LEU A 212 1.02 -7.63 -8.24
N SER A 213 0.70 -7.59 -6.94
CA SER A 213 0.92 -8.68 -6.00
C SER A 213 -0.40 -9.29 -5.57
N ILE A 214 -0.45 -10.61 -5.43
CA ILE A 214 -1.65 -11.34 -4.99
C ILE A 214 -1.30 -12.17 -3.76
N SER A 215 -2.01 -11.94 -2.69
CA SER A 215 -1.95 -12.73 -1.46
C SER A 215 -2.53 -14.12 -1.71
N LEU A 216 -1.65 -15.10 -1.99
CA LEU A 216 -2.05 -16.49 -2.24
C LEU A 216 -2.03 -17.33 -0.96
N HIS A 217 -0.87 -17.35 -0.28
CA HIS A 217 -0.60 -17.91 1.06
C HIS A 217 -0.87 -19.40 1.26
N ALA A 218 -1.41 -20.08 0.28
CA ALA A 218 -1.66 -21.53 0.32
C ALA A 218 -1.62 -22.14 -1.08
N PRO A 219 -1.29 -23.43 -1.23
CA PRO A 219 -1.29 -24.13 -2.51
C PRO A 219 -2.59 -24.90 -2.79
N THR A 220 -3.56 -24.92 -1.85
CA THR A 220 -4.86 -25.61 -1.99
C THR A 220 -6.02 -24.72 -1.55
N GLU A 221 -7.21 -25.01 -2.08
CA GLU A 221 -8.44 -24.27 -1.76
C GLU A 221 -8.79 -24.37 -0.27
N GLU A 222 -8.64 -25.55 0.34
CA GLU A 222 -8.97 -25.80 1.75
C GLU A 222 -8.07 -24.97 2.66
N LEU A 223 -6.76 -25.04 2.41
CA LEU A 223 -5.79 -24.30 3.23
C LEU A 223 -5.92 -22.79 3.02
N ARG A 224 -6.15 -22.34 1.78
CA ARG A 224 -6.39 -20.93 1.52
C ARG A 224 -7.67 -20.43 2.22
N SER A 225 -8.74 -21.22 2.19
CA SER A 225 -10.01 -20.86 2.85
C SER A 225 -9.88 -20.79 4.37
N SER A 226 -8.99 -21.58 4.98
CA SER A 226 -8.73 -21.52 6.42
C SER A 226 -7.93 -20.28 6.82
N LEU A 227 -7.00 -19.84 5.98
CA LEU A 227 -6.15 -18.67 6.22
C LEU A 227 -6.80 -17.35 5.77
N MET A 228 -7.59 -17.39 4.70
CA MET A 228 -8.16 -16.22 4.03
C MET A 228 -9.63 -16.47 3.67
N PRO A 229 -10.59 -16.01 4.49
CA PRO A 229 -12.03 -16.21 4.25
C PRO A 229 -12.53 -15.70 2.89
N VAL A 230 -11.86 -14.70 2.30
CA VAL A 230 -12.16 -14.17 0.96
C VAL A 230 -12.14 -15.25 -0.13
N ASN A 231 -11.41 -16.35 0.09
CA ASN A 231 -11.36 -17.48 -0.84
C ASN A 231 -12.71 -18.14 -1.08
N ARG A 232 -13.64 -18.04 -0.13
CA ARG A 232 -15.02 -18.55 -0.28
C ARG A 232 -15.81 -17.76 -1.31
N MET A 233 -15.49 -16.48 -1.49
CA MET A 233 -16.13 -15.60 -2.47
C MET A 233 -15.40 -15.64 -3.82
N TYR A 234 -14.08 -15.68 -3.78
CA TYR A 234 -13.21 -15.74 -4.95
C TYR A 234 -12.27 -16.93 -4.83
N PRO A 235 -12.69 -18.11 -5.32
CA PRO A 235 -11.88 -19.33 -5.27
C PRO A 235 -10.52 -19.14 -5.94
N MET A 236 -9.50 -19.81 -5.41
CA MET A 236 -8.12 -19.68 -5.86
C MET A 236 -7.97 -19.86 -7.37
N ALA A 237 -8.72 -20.80 -7.96
CA ALA A 237 -8.70 -21.05 -9.40
C ALA A 237 -9.17 -19.81 -10.21
N GLU A 238 -10.12 -19.02 -9.70
CA GLU A 238 -10.57 -17.78 -10.35
C GLU A 238 -9.55 -16.66 -10.19
N VAL A 239 -8.94 -16.56 -9.01
CA VAL A 239 -7.87 -15.58 -8.74
C VAL A 239 -6.68 -15.83 -9.66
N LEU A 240 -6.26 -17.07 -9.84
CA LEU A 240 -5.16 -17.44 -10.75
C LEU A 240 -5.49 -17.09 -12.20
N ARG A 241 -6.71 -17.40 -12.67
CA ARG A 241 -7.14 -17.00 -14.02
C ARG A 241 -7.13 -15.48 -14.22
N ALA A 242 -7.60 -14.71 -13.25
CA ALA A 242 -7.55 -13.26 -13.29
C ALA A 242 -6.11 -12.73 -13.31
N ALA A 243 -5.21 -13.35 -12.56
CA ALA A 243 -3.78 -13.03 -12.56
C ALA A 243 -3.12 -13.30 -13.93
N GLU A 244 -3.44 -14.43 -14.57
CA GLU A 244 -2.96 -14.76 -15.91
C GLU A 244 -3.46 -13.76 -16.96
N LEU A 245 -4.73 -13.37 -16.89
CA LEU A 245 -5.30 -12.34 -17.75
C LEU A 245 -4.59 -10.99 -17.56
N TYR A 246 -4.37 -10.59 -16.31
CA TYR A 246 -3.59 -9.38 -15.99
C TYR A 246 -2.19 -9.44 -16.60
N ALA A 247 -1.47 -10.56 -16.39
CA ALA A 247 -0.12 -10.75 -16.93
C ALA A 247 -0.12 -10.74 -18.48
N ALA A 248 -1.13 -11.36 -19.11
CA ALA A 248 -1.25 -11.40 -20.55
C ALA A 248 -1.54 -10.01 -21.18
N GLN A 249 -2.39 -9.20 -20.54
CA GLN A 249 -2.74 -7.87 -21.02
C GLN A 249 -1.61 -6.85 -20.79
N THR A 250 -1.07 -6.84 -19.59
CA THR A 250 -0.06 -5.83 -19.17
C THR A 250 1.37 -6.20 -19.56
N LYS A 251 1.62 -7.45 -19.96
CA LYS A 251 2.96 -8.04 -20.18
C LYS A 251 3.86 -7.95 -18.94
N ARG A 252 3.24 -7.88 -17.76
CA ARG A 252 3.96 -7.77 -16.48
C ARG A 252 3.83 -9.04 -15.67
N ARG A 253 4.91 -9.38 -14.98
CA ARG A 253 4.94 -10.48 -14.02
C ARG A 253 4.04 -10.17 -12.83
N VAL A 254 3.22 -11.15 -12.42
CA VAL A 254 2.49 -11.10 -11.16
C VAL A 254 3.36 -11.68 -10.05
N THR A 255 3.32 -11.06 -8.86
CA THR A 255 3.99 -11.61 -7.68
C THR A 255 2.95 -12.26 -6.77
N TYR A 256 3.14 -13.54 -6.45
CA TYR A 256 2.32 -14.21 -5.43
C TYR A 256 3.01 -14.07 -4.08
N GLU A 257 2.36 -13.39 -3.15
CA GLU A 257 2.80 -13.31 -1.76
C GLU A 257 2.43 -14.61 -1.06
N TYR A 258 3.40 -15.26 -0.42
CA TYR A 258 3.21 -16.51 0.28
C TYR A 258 3.79 -16.41 1.70
N ILE A 259 2.90 -16.21 2.69
CA ILE A 259 3.30 -16.19 4.09
C ILE A 259 3.64 -17.62 4.52
N LEU A 260 4.81 -17.83 5.12
CA LEU A 260 5.24 -19.10 5.65
C LEU A 260 4.93 -19.17 7.14
N ILE A 261 4.10 -20.12 7.54
CA ILE A 261 3.64 -20.36 8.92
C ILE A 261 4.06 -21.76 9.32
N ARG A 262 4.80 -21.87 10.44
CA ARG A 262 5.30 -23.15 10.95
C ARG A 262 4.18 -24.16 11.12
N ASP A 263 4.42 -25.38 10.63
CA ASP A 263 3.53 -26.55 10.75
C ASP A 263 2.13 -26.34 10.14
N VAL A 264 1.96 -25.29 9.29
CA VAL A 264 0.68 -24.99 8.63
C VAL A 264 0.81 -25.10 7.11
N ASN A 265 1.76 -24.34 6.52
CA ASN A 265 1.91 -24.24 5.07
C ASN A 265 3.39 -24.23 4.61
N ASP A 266 4.32 -24.61 5.47
CA ASP A 266 5.78 -24.52 5.26
C ASP A 266 6.44 -25.85 4.89
N GLY A 267 5.64 -26.90 4.66
CA GLY A 267 6.10 -28.25 4.38
C GLY A 267 6.59 -28.45 2.93
N VAL A 268 7.29 -29.55 2.70
CA VAL A 268 7.74 -29.98 1.35
C VAL A 268 6.56 -30.17 0.41
N ARG A 269 5.49 -30.82 0.91
CA ARG A 269 4.27 -31.08 0.15
C ARG A 269 3.64 -29.78 -0.36
N GLU A 270 3.55 -28.77 0.49
CA GLU A 270 2.99 -27.45 0.17
C GLU A 270 3.87 -26.74 -0.86
N ALA A 271 5.20 -26.82 -0.74
CA ALA A 271 6.13 -26.25 -1.73
C ALA A 271 5.98 -26.88 -3.12
N GLU A 272 5.89 -28.23 -3.18
CA GLU A 272 5.68 -28.95 -4.44
C GLU A 272 4.31 -28.68 -5.06
N GLN A 273 3.25 -28.56 -4.24
CA GLN A 273 1.91 -28.22 -4.71
C GLN A 273 1.90 -26.80 -5.29
N LEU A 274 2.51 -25.83 -4.60
CA LEU A 274 2.64 -24.45 -5.08
C LEU A 274 3.43 -24.39 -6.38
N ALA A 275 4.54 -25.13 -6.48
CA ALA A 275 5.35 -25.21 -7.69
C ALA A 275 4.55 -25.73 -8.89
N ARG A 276 3.76 -26.79 -8.69
CA ARG A 276 2.87 -27.33 -9.73
C ARG A 276 1.77 -26.35 -10.14
N LEU A 277 1.19 -25.64 -9.15
CA LEU A 277 0.11 -24.68 -9.36
C LEU A 277 0.55 -23.49 -10.23
N LEU A 278 1.80 -23.02 -10.06
CA LEU A 278 2.33 -21.82 -10.73
C LEU A 278 3.18 -22.13 -11.96
N ARG A 279 3.30 -23.41 -12.33
CA ARG A 279 4.13 -23.84 -13.45
C ARG A 279 3.68 -23.19 -14.77
N GLY A 280 4.61 -22.54 -15.45
CA GLY A 280 4.37 -21.91 -16.77
C GLY A 280 3.73 -20.53 -16.71
N GLN A 281 3.37 -20.03 -15.53
CA GLN A 281 2.84 -18.67 -15.40
C GLN A 281 3.95 -17.62 -15.45
N LEU A 282 3.64 -16.44 -15.98
CA LEU A 282 4.51 -15.26 -15.90
C LEU A 282 4.42 -14.67 -14.47
N ALA A 283 5.01 -15.37 -13.51
CA ALA A 283 4.88 -15.07 -12.10
C ALA A 283 6.19 -15.25 -11.32
N SER A 284 6.19 -14.73 -10.10
CA SER A 284 7.20 -15.00 -9.07
C SER A 284 6.51 -15.18 -7.71
N VAL A 285 7.17 -15.84 -6.78
CA VAL A 285 6.70 -16.00 -5.40
C VAL A 285 7.57 -15.17 -4.47
N ASN A 286 6.93 -14.39 -3.61
CA ASN A 286 7.59 -13.71 -2.52
C ASN A 286 7.27 -14.44 -1.21
N LEU A 287 8.25 -15.16 -0.67
CA LEU A 287 8.13 -15.92 0.57
C LEU A 287 8.29 -14.97 1.76
N ILE A 288 7.28 -14.92 2.61
CA ILE A 288 7.24 -14.06 3.79
C ILE A 288 7.20 -14.94 5.04
N PRO A 289 8.33 -15.22 5.71
CA PRO A 289 8.26 -15.83 7.03
C PRO A 289 7.40 -14.96 7.95
N ILE A 290 6.37 -15.56 8.57
CA ILE A 290 5.37 -14.81 9.33
C ILE A 290 6.01 -13.92 10.39
N ASN A 291 5.51 -12.68 10.50
CA ASN A 291 5.84 -11.80 11.62
C ASN A 291 4.85 -12.07 12.76
N PRO A 292 5.32 -12.19 14.02
CA PRO A 292 4.44 -12.47 15.14
C PRO A 292 3.34 -11.41 15.30
N VAL A 293 2.13 -11.89 15.55
CA VAL A 293 0.98 -11.09 15.98
C VAL A 293 0.45 -11.78 17.23
N ASP A 294 0.56 -11.12 18.36
CA ASP A 294 0.34 -11.74 19.69
C ASP A 294 -1.02 -12.43 19.80
N GLU A 295 -2.05 -11.84 19.19
CA GLU A 295 -3.43 -12.35 19.23
C GLU A 295 -3.67 -13.53 18.28
N ARG A 296 -2.71 -13.89 17.42
CA ARG A 296 -2.92 -14.90 16.37
C ARG A 296 -2.30 -16.26 16.64
N HIS A 297 -1.35 -16.37 17.58
CA HIS A 297 -0.70 -17.62 17.98
C HIS A 297 -0.13 -18.44 16.80
N LEU A 298 0.35 -17.75 15.75
CA LEU A 298 1.00 -18.34 14.58
C LEU A 298 2.51 -18.11 14.66
N PHE A 299 3.29 -19.14 14.32
CA PHE A 299 4.72 -19.13 14.57
C PHE A 299 5.52 -19.14 13.27
N ARG A 300 6.67 -18.50 13.34
CA ARG A 300 7.62 -18.44 12.26
C ARG A 300 8.32 -19.79 12.06
N PRO A 301 8.51 -20.23 10.78
CA PRO A 301 9.35 -21.39 10.49
C PRO A 301 10.82 -21.12 10.77
N PRO A 302 11.61 -22.17 11.07
CA PRO A 302 13.06 -22.09 11.06
C PRO A 302 13.60 -21.62 9.70
N ARG A 303 14.71 -20.91 9.69
CA ARG A 303 15.34 -20.42 8.45
C ARG A 303 15.64 -21.54 7.44
N GLU A 304 16.05 -22.69 7.92
CA GLU A 304 16.33 -23.86 7.08
C GLU A 304 15.08 -24.30 6.31
N THR A 305 13.93 -24.34 6.97
CA THR A 305 12.63 -24.68 6.35
C THR A 305 12.28 -23.67 5.25
N VAL A 306 12.46 -22.36 5.51
CA VAL A 306 12.23 -21.31 4.52
C VAL A 306 13.13 -21.49 3.29
N LEU A 307 14.42 -21.74 3.49
CA LEU A 307 15.38 -21.94 2.41
C LEU A 307 15.13 -23.27 1.64
N ARG A 308 14.67 -24.30 2.32
CA ARG A 308 14.26 -25.54 1.68
C ARG A 308 13.04 -25.33 0.79
N PHE A 309 12.04 -24.61 1.28
CA PHE A 309 10.84 -24.26 0.52
C PHE A 309 11.20 -23.48 -0.75
N GLN A 310 12.06 -22.46 -0.62
CA GLN A 310 12.57 -21.68 -1.76
C GLN A 310 13.26 -22.58 -2.79
N ARG A 311 14.19 -23.43 -2.38
CA ARG A 311 14.92 -24.36 -3.28
C ARG A 311 13.98 -25.30 -4.04
N ILE A 312 12.90 -25.76 -3.41
CA ILE A 312 11.90 -26.61 -4.10
C ILE A 312 11.21 -25.83 -5.21
N LEU A 313 10.76 -24.58 -4.95
CA LEU A 313 10.17 -23.74 -5.99
C LEU A 313 11.13 -23.52 -7.15
N GLU A 314 12.37 -23.16 -6.87
CA GLU A 314 13.42 -22.89 -7.87
C GLU A 314 13.75 -24.13 -8.69
N ALA A 315 13.81 -25.33 -8.06
CA ALA A 315 13.99 -26.62 -8.75
C ALA A 315 12.87 -26.93 -9.75
N HIS A 316 11.69 -26.36 -9.54
CA HIS A 316 10.55 -26.45 -10.45
C HIS A 316 10.40 -25.25 -11.38
N HIS A 317 11.46 -24.43 -11.53
CA HIS A 317 11.50 -23.23 -12.38
C HIS A 317 10.50 -22.14 -11.98
N VAL A 318 10.09 -22.08 -10.72
CA VAL A 318 9.30 -20.99 -10.15
C VAL A 318 10.25 -20.03 -9.43
N THR A 319 10.37 -18.80 -9.93
CA THR A 319 11.20 -17.77 -9.30
C THR A 319 10.68 -17.47 -7.91
N ALA A 320 11.50 -17.63 -6.88
CA ALA A 320 11.13 -17.37 -5.50
C ALA A 320 12.17 -16.48 -4.79
N THR A 321 11.68 -15.50 -4.02
CA THR A 321 12.50 -14.63 -3.19
C THR A 321 12.03 -14.72 -1.74
N VAL A 322 12.96 -14.64 -0.80
CA VAL A 322 12.61 -14.53 0.63
C VAL A 322 12.67 -13.07 1.01
N ARG A 323 11.54 -12.54 1.51
CA ARG A 323 11.41 -11.15 1.92
C ARG A 323 12.31 -10.86 3.12
N ARG A 324 13.12 -9.80 3.01
CA ARG A 324 13.87 -9.27 4.14
C ARG A 324 12.91 -8.63 5.15
N GLU A 325 13.09 -8.95 6.41
CA GLU A 325 12.36 -8.29 7.49
C GLU A 325 12.84 -6.88 7.71
N MET A 326 11.89 -6.00 8.00
CA MET A 326 12.16 -4.61 8.37
C MET A 326 11.13 -4.15 9.38
N GLY A 327 11.58 -3.46 10.44
CA GLY A 327 10.71 -2.81 11.43
C GLY A 327 9.88 -3.75 12.31
N THR A 328 10.34 -4.99 12.53
CA THR A 328 9.63 -5.96 13.39
C THR A 328 9.61 -5.49 14.84
N ASP A 329 10.68 -4.83 15.30
CA ASP A 329 10.86 -4.27 16.63
C ASP A 329 9.87 -3.13 16.96
N ILE A 330 9.35 -2.46 15.93
CA ILE A 330 8.35 -1.39 16.06
C ILE A 330 6.97 -1.82 15.53
N GLN A 331 6.76 -3.13 15.33
CA GLN A 331 5.51 -3.67 14.75
C GLN A 331 5.12 -2.99 13.44
N ALA A 332 6.10 -2.75 12.57
CA ALA A 332 5.91 -2.14 11.25
C ALA A 332 6.01 -3.13 10.10
N ALA A 333 6.26 -4.41 10.39
CA ALA A 333 6.36 -5.44 9.37
C ALA A 333 4.98 -5.86 8.84
N CYS A 334 4.98 -6.56 7.67
CA CYS A 334 3.75 -7.01 7.04
C CYS A 334 2.88 -7.86 8.00
N GLY A 335 1.58 -7.57 8.01
CA GLY A 335 0.61 -8.21 8.88
C GLY A 335 0.52 -7.64 10.30
N GLN A 336 1.41 -6.73 10.71
CA GLN A 336 1.46 -6.18 12.07
C GLN A 336 0.74 -4.83 12.24
N LEU A 337 0.35 -4.15 11.16
CA LEU A 337 -0.30 -2.84 11.22
C LEU A 337 -1.70 -2.96 11.82
N ARG A 338 -2.02 -2.14 12.82
CA ARG A 338 -3.23 -2.28 13.65
C ARG A 338 -4.27 -1.19 13.46
N SER A 339 -3.93 -0.06 12.83
CA SER A 339 -4.82 1.10 12.66
C SER A 339 -5.43 1.61 13.99
N ARG A 340 -4.70 1.54 15.09
CA ARG A 340 -5.08 2.08 16.40
C ARG A 340 -3.93 2.85 17.01
N LEU A 341 -4.26 3.94 17.71
CA LEU A 341 -3.38 4.46 18.75
C LEU A 341 -3.12 3.26 19.67
N MET A 342 -1.89 2.73 19.66
CA MET A 342 -1.49 1.94 20.81
C MET A 342 -1.75 2.86 22.02
N GLU A 343 -2.36 2.32 23.07
CA GLU A 343 -2.30 2.88 24.41
C GLU A 343 -0.81 2.88 24.84
N ALA A 344 -0.01 3.70 24.16
CA ALA A 344 1.23 4.19 24.69
C ALA A 344 0.79 5.16 25.74
N GLY A 345 0.97 4.80 27.00
CA GLY A 345 0.75 5.72 28.10
C GLY A 345 1.41 7.06 27.78
N LEU A 346 0.59 8.01 27.37
CA LEU A 346 0.75 9.44 27.36
C LEU A 346 -0.40 10.01 28.17
#